data_83113f58989f42b901fc7b1f74531307
#
_entry.id   83113f58989f42b901fc7b1f74531307
#
_cell.length_a   1.000
_cell.length_b   1.000
_cell.length_c   1.000
_cell.angle_alpha   90.00
_cell.angle_beta   90.00
_cell.angle_gamma   90.00
#
_symmetry.space_group_name_H-M   'P 1'
#
loop_
_entity.id
_entity.type
_entity.pdbx_description
1 polymer ?
#
loop_
_entity_poly.entity_id
_entity_poly.type
_entity_poly.pdbx_seq_one_letter_code
_entity_poly.pdbx_strand_id
1 'polypeptide(L)'
;MGLGHNIKRIFTWWDGQSFGTQLWTRRNGIKVGEDSEGNVFYHNADDSRRWVIYNGENEASRVAPEWHGWLHRTWDQAPTEMALPHKPWEKPHQENLTGTVAAYAPAGSIRRSAPAARSDYEAWTPE
;
A
#
# COMPACT_ATOMS: atom_id res chain seq x y z
N MET A 1 18.55 11.41 14.07
CA MET A 1 17.78 10.30 14.67
C MET A 1 18.39 9.97 16.02
N GLY A 2 17.61 10.06 17.08
CA GLY A 2 18.10 9.84 18.43
C GLY A 2 18.35 8.37 18.75
N LEU A 3 19.26 8.10 19.69
CA LEU A 3 19.59 6.77 20.20
C LEU A 3 18.33 5.98 20.61
N GLY A 4 17.32 6.66 21.20
CA GLY A 4 16.06 6.05 21.60
C GLY A 4 15.22 5.50 20.46
N HIS A 5 15.26 6.08 19.27
CA HIS A 5 14.58 5.55 18.08
C HIS A 5 15.19 4.22 17.62
N ASN A 6 16.50 4.12 17.63
CA ASN A 6 17.19 2.90 17.24
C ASN A 6 16.97 1.76 18.24
N ILE A 7 16.89 2.07 19.55
CA ILE A 7 16.58 1.09 20.59
C ILE A 7 15.15 0.55 20.43
N LYS A 8 14.16 1.43 20.18
CA LYS A 8 12.78 1.00 19.91
C LYS A 8 12.72 0.00 18.74
N ARG A 9 13.43 0.24 17.65
CA ARG A 9 13.45 -0.64 16.47
C ARG A 9 13.98 -2.05 16.71
N ILE A 10 14.73 -2.27 17.79
CA ILE A 10 15.18 -3.61 18.19
C ILE A 10 14.00 -4.41 18.75
N PHE A 11 13.10 -3.75 19.49
CA PHE A 11 12.02 -4.40 20.25
C PHE A 11 10.64 -4.26 19.62
N THR A 12 10.45 -3.33 18.68
CA THR A 12 9.18 -3.11 18.01
C THR A 12 9.20 -3.65 16.58
N TRP A 13 8.19 -4.41 16.22
CA TRP A 13 8.00 -4.96 14.87
C TRP A 13 6.80 -4.30 14.15
N TRP A 14 6.04 -3.47 14.87
CA TRP A 14 4.81 -2.82 14.37
C TRP A 14 5.01 -1.35 13.97
N ASP A 15 6.17 -0.78 14.26
CA ASP A 15 6.50 0.62 13.97
C ASP A 15 7.64 0.69 12.95
N GLY A 16 7.28 0.48 11.69
CA GLY A 16 8.23 0.40 10.58
C GLY A 16 8.99 -0.94 10.54
N GLN A 17 10.06 -0.98 9.78
CA GLN A 17 10.91 -2.17 9.69
C GLN A 17 11.69 -2.40 11.00
N SER A 18 11.72 -3.63 11.48
CA SER A 18 12.56 -4.00 12.61
C SER A 18 14.06 -3.94 12.26
N PHE A 19 14.91 -3.83 13.27
CA PHE A 19 16.36 -3.87 13.07
C PHE A 19 16.81 -5.18 12.40
N GLY A 20 16.22 -6.31 12.77
CA GLY A 20 16.50 -7.60 12.15
C GLY A 20 16.17 -7.63 10.66
N THR A 21 15.01 -7.07 10.27
CA THR A 21 14.62 -6.96 8.86
C THR A 21 15.59 -6.07 8.08
N GLN A 22 16.02 -4.96 8.66
CA GLN A 22 17.00 -4.08 8.02
C GLN A 22 18.34 -4.77 7.81
N LEU A 23 18.82 -5.50 8.81
CA LEU A 23 20.09 -6.23 8.73
C LEU A 23 19.99 -7.37 7.70
N TRP A 24 18.89 -8.11 7.71
CA TRP A 24 18.61 -9.15 6.72
C TRP A 24 18.58 -8.60 5.30
N THR A 25 17.86 -7.51 5.08
CA THR A 25 17.77 -6.84 3.77
C THR A 25 19.13 -6.36 3.29
N ARG A 26 19.91 -5.76 4.17
CA ARG A 26 21.26 -5.30 3.83
C ARG A 26 22.20 -6.44 3.42
N ARG A 27 22.03 -7.62 4.03
CA ARG A 27 22.90 -8.78 3.76
C ARG A 27 22.45 -9.60 2.56
N ASN A 28 21.15 -9.78 2.37
CA ASN A 28 20.59 -10.74 1.41
C ASN A 28 19.72 -10.08 0.33
N GLY A 29 19.39 -8.80 0.49
CA GLY A 29 18.48 -8.11 -0.41
C GLY A 29 19.18 -7.54 -1.64
N ILE A 30 18.63 -7.80 -2.81
CA ILE A 30 18.96 -7.14 -4.06
C ILE A 30 17.82 -6.19 -4.38
N LYS A 31 18.13 -4.88 -4.47
CA LYS A 31 17.11 -3.87 -4.79
C LYS A 31 16.63 -4.04 -6.22
N VAL A 32 15.31 -4.16 -6.38
CA VAL A 32 14.64 -4.27 -7.68
C VAL A 32 14.20 -2.90 -8.17
N GLY A 33 13.59 -2.11 -7.31
CA GLY A 33 13.12 -0.79 -7.64
C GLY A 33 12.43 -0.09 -6.47
N GLU A 34 11.86 1.05 -6.77
CA GLU A 34 11.19 1.93 -5.82
C GLU A 34 9.91 2.47 -6.46
N ASP A 35 8.85 2.60 -5.70
CA ASP A 35 7.60 3.19 -6.17
C ASP A 35 7.57 4.71 -5.96
N SER A 36 6.46 5.33 -6.38
CA SER A 36 6.24 6.79 -6.25
C SER A 36 6.13 7.27 -4.80
N GLU A 37 5.84 6.38 -3.85
CA GLU A 37 5.73 6.70 -2.42
C GLU A 37 7.04 6.47 -1.67
N GLY A 38 8.06 5.97 -2.33
CA GLY A 38 9.37 5.68 -1.73
C GLY A 38 9.46 4.31 -1.06
N ASN A 39 8.51 3.41 -1.30
CA ASN A 39 8.61 2.02 -0.88
C ASN A 39 9.63 1.31 -1.76
N VAL A 40 10.53 0.55 -1.17
CA VAL A 40 11.64 -0.10 -1.87
C VAL A 40 11.43 -1.61 -1.89
N PHE A 41 11.57 -2.20 -3.06
CA PHE A 41 11.32 -3.62 -3.30
C PHE A 41 12.62 -4.37 -3.48
N TYR A 42 12.67 -5.55 -2.86
CA TYR A 42 13.84 -6.41 -2.83
C TYR A 42 13.48 -7.85 -3.15
N HIS A 43 14.46 -8.58 -3.68
CA HIS A 43 14.44 -10.04 -3.72
C HIS A 43 15.80 -10.59 -3.23
N ASN A 44 15.85 -11.87 -2.88
CA ASN A 44 17.11 -12.54 -2.59
C ASN A 44 17.79 -13.08 -3.88
N ALA A 45 19.02 -13.58 -3.75
CA ALA A 45 19.85 -13.94 -4.90
C ALA A 45 19.22 -15.03 -5.80
N ASP A 46 18.45 -15.95 -5.23
CA ASP A 46 17.77 -17.04 -5.93
C ASP A 46 16.30 -16.74 -6.27
N ASP A 47 15.85 -15.52 -6.02
CA ASP A 47 14.46 -15.06 -6.19
C ASP A 47 13.42 -15.94 -5.45
N SER A 48 13.83 -16.68 -4.43
CA SER A 48 12.90 -17.47 -3.63
C SER A 48 12.02 -16.60 -2.70
N ARG A 49 12.48 -15.40 -2.37
CA ARG A 49 11.78 -14.42 -1.53
C ARG A 49 11.78 -13.04 -2.16
N ARG A 50 10.62 -12.40 -2.10
CA ARG A 50 10.40 -10.99 -2.49
C ARG A 50 9.76 -10.27 -1.32
N TRP A 51 10.22 -9.06 -1.04
CA TRP A 51 9.67 -8.25 0.06
C TRP A 51 9.76 -6.76 -0.25
N VAL A 52 9.07 -5.98 0.55
CA VAL A 52 9.03 -4.53 0.47
C VAL A 52 9.48 -3.92 1.80
N ILE A 53 10.23 -2.84 1.72
CA ILE A 53 10.50 -1.97 2.86
C ILE A 53 9.70 -0.69 2.64
N TYR A 54 8.74 -0.47 3.52
CA TYR A 54 7.85 0.68 3.43
C TYR A 54 8.55 1.98 3.84
N ASN A 55 8.23 3.04 3.13
CA ASN A 55 8.58 4.40 3.53
C ASN A 55 7.47 4.93 4.46
N GLY A 56 7.60 4.71 5.77
CA GLY A 56 6.62 5.06 6.78
C GLY A 56 5.93 3.83 7.38
N GLU A 57 4.61 3.89 7.51
CA GLU A 57 3.84 2.81 8.12
C GLU A 57 3.85 1.53 7.30
N ASN A 58 3.86 0.39 8.00
CA ASN A 58 3.77 -0.94 7.40
C ASN A 58 2.32 -1.27 7.07
N GLU A 59 1.83 -0.74 5.97
CA GLU A 59 0.46 -0.96 5.49
C GLU A 59 0.49 -1.58 4.09
N ALA A 60 0.00 -2.80 3.98
CA ALA A 60 0.08 -3.56 2.73
C ALA A 60 -0.69 -2.92 1.57
N SER A 61 -1.74 -2.17 1.84
CA SER A 61 -2.51 -1.46 0.82
C SER A 61 -1.76 -0.31 0.14
N ARG A 62 -0.61 0.08 0.68
CA ARG A 62 0.28 1.10 0.09
C ARG A 62 1.03 0.58 -1.14
N VAL A 63 1.07 -0.73 -1.33
CA VAL A 63 1.70 -1.33 -2.51
C VAL A 63 0.82 -1.13 -3.73
N ALA A 64 1.32 -0.46 -4.75
CA ALA A 64 0.62 -0.25 -6.02
C ALA A 64 0.36 -1.59 -6.74
N PRO A 65 -0.68 -1.69 -7.59
CA PRO A 65 -1.07 -2.94 -8.25
C PRO A 65 0.05 -3.60 -9.05
N GLU A 66 0.90 -2.82 -9.70
CA GLU A 66 2.04 -3.32 -10.48
C GLU A 66 3.04 -4.06 -9.61
N TRP A 67 3.38 -3.47 -8.48
CA TRP A 67 4.28 -4.07 -7.51
C TRP A 67 3.63 -5.19 -6.71
N HIS A 68 2.34 -5.09 -6.45
CA HIS A 68 1.57 -6.16 -5.79
C HIS A 68 1.61 -7.45 -6.60
N GLY A 69 1.39 -7.38 -7.91
CA GLY A 69 1.46 -8.54 -8.77
C GLY A 69 2.84 -9.17 -8.82
N TRP A 70 3.89 -8.36 -8.88
CA TRP A 70 5.27 -8.84 -8.80
C TRP A 70 5.58 -9.47 -7.43
N LEU A 71 5.19 -8.82 -6.35
CA LEU A 71 5.44 -9.25 -4.98
C LEU A 71 4.75 -10.60 -4.67
N HIS A 72 3.55 -10.82 -5.21
CA HIS A 72 2.77 -12.04 -5.05
C HIS A 72 2.99 -13.08 -6.17
N ARG A 73 3.98 -12.87 -7.04
CA ARG A 73 4.34 -13.78 -8.14
C ARG A 73 3.21 -14.02 -9.14
N THR A 74 2.32 -13.06 -9.31
CA THR A 74 1.33 -13.07 -10.39
C THR A 74 2.01 -12.95 -11.74
N TRP A 75 3.11 -12.17 -11.80
CA TRP A 75 4.05 -12.11 -12.90
C TRP A 75 5.49 -12.00 -12.38
N ASP A 76 6.45 -12.36 -13.22
CA ASP A 76 7.87 -12.43 -12.82
C ASP A 76 8.64 -11.14 -13.05
N GLN A 77 8.24 -10.34 -14.06
CA GLN A 77 8.91 -9.09 -14.39
C GLN A 77 8.51 -7.96 -13.41
N ALA A 78 9.50 -7.23 -12.96
CA ALA A 78 9.26 -6.05 -12.15
C ALA A 78 8.67 -4.90 -12.99
N PRO A 79 7.90 -3.97 -12.40
CA PRO A 79 7.38 -2.80 -13.10
C PRO A 79 8.45 -1.92 -13.74
N THR A 80 9.69 -1.99 -13.26
CA THR A 80 10.85 -1.32 -13.86
C THR A 80 11.29 -1.93 -15.18
N GLU A 81 10.98 -3.20 -15.40
CA GLU A 81 11.31 -3.95 -16.63
C GLU A 81 10.13 -3.98 -17.60
N MET A 82 8.93 -4.18 -17.06
CA MET A 82 7.71 -4.27 -17.84
C MET A 82 6.58 -3.50 -17.14
N ALA A 83 6.27 -2.32 -17.63
CA ALA A 83 5.18 -1.51 -17.12
C ALA A 83 3.81 -2.17 -17.40
N LEU A 84 2.95 -2.16 -16.39
CA LEU A 84 1.58 -2.60 -16.54
C LEU A 84 0.79 -1.61 -17.41
N PRO A 85 0.07 -2.06 -18.45
CA PRO A 85 -0.75 -1.15 -19.25
C PRO A 85 -1.93 -0.61 -18.44
N HIS A 86 -2.08 0.72 -18.44
CA HIS A 86 -3.18 1.40 -17.78
C HIS A 86 -4.32 1.70 -18.74
N LYS A 87 -5.54 1.64 -18.22
CA LYS A 87 -6.74 2.07 -18.95
C LYS A 87 -6.99 3.57 -18.74
N PRO A 88 -7.64 4.27 -19.70
CA PRO A 88 -7.89 5.71 -19.59
C PRO A 88 -8.73 6.13 -18.36
N TRP A 89 -9.53 5.22 -17.83
CA TRP A 89 -10.40 5.45 -16.68
C TRP A 89 -9.74 5.06 -15.34
N GLU A 90 -8.56 4.49 -15.35
CA GLU A 90 -7.83 4.15 -14.10
C GLU A 90 -7.36 5.42 -13.39
N LYS A 91 -7.56 5.45 -12.08
CA LYS A 91 -7.07 6.50 -11.20
C LYS A 91 -5.72 6.09 -10.60
N PRO A 92 -4.90 7.06 -10.18
CA PRO A 92 -3.69 6.76 -9.42
C PRO A 92 -4.00 5.90 -8.20
N HIS A 93 -3.08 5.00 -7.86
CA HIS A 93 -3.21 4.16 -6.68
C HIS A 93 -3.34 4.99 -5.41
N GLN A 94 -4.23 4.58 -4.52
CA GLN A 94 -4.43 5.16 -3.21
C GLN A 94 -4.48 4.04 -2.17
N GLU A 95 -3.80 4.25 -1.04
CA GLU A 95 -3.86 3.33 0.08
C GLU A 95 -5.27 3.24 0.69
N ASN A 96 -5.50 2.22 1.49
CA ASN A 96 -6.76 2.06 2.23
C ASN A 96 -6.88 3.11 3.33
N LEU A 97 -7.81 4.03 3.17
CA LEU A 97 -8.04 5.15 4.11
C LEU A 97 -9.01 4.80 5.23
N THR A 98 -9.49 3.57 5.33
CA THR A 98 -10.41 3.12 6.40
C THR A 98 -9.79 3.41 7.78
N GLY A 99 -10.58 4.02 8.66
CA GLY A 99 -10.10 4.45 9.99
C GLY A 99 -9.49 5.84 10.03
N THR A 100 -9.30 6.51 8.89
CA THR A 100 -8.83 7.89 8.82
C THR A 100 -9.98 8.88 8.58
N VAL A 101 -9.70 10.17 8.75
CA VAL A 101 -10.67 11.23 8.43
C VAL A 101 -10.96 11.35 6.94
N ALA A 102 -10.05 10.86 6.09
CA ALA A 102 -10.18 10.84 4.64
C ALA A 102 -10.94 9.62 4.11
N ALA A 103 -11.35 8.68 4.97
CA ALA A 103 -12.10 7.51 4.56
C ALA A 103 -13.41 7.90 3.88
N TYR A 104 -13.81 7.12 2.86
CA TYR A 104 -15.04 7.34 2.14
C TYR A 104 -16.24 7.40 3.10
N ALA A 105 -17.07 8.40 2.90
CA ALA A 105 -18.34 8.56 3.59
C ALA A 105 -19.43 8.81 2.55
N PRO A 106 -20.45 7.93 2.44
CA PRO A 106 -21.55 8.12 1.50
C PRO A 106 -22.39 9.36 1.86
N ALA A 107 -23.13 9.86 0.88
CA ALA A 107 -24.10 10.93 1.12
C ALA A 107 -25.12 10.47 2.18
N GLY A 108 -25.44 11.36 3.14
CA GLY A 108 -26.31 11.04 4.27
C GLY A 108 -25.61 10.39 5.46
N SER A 109 -24.31 10.10 5.37
CA SER A 109 -23.50 9.72 6.53
C SER A 109 -23.38 10.89 7.51
N ILE A 110 -23.38 10.60 8.81
CA ILE A 110 -23.13 11.60 9.87
C ILE A 110 -21.76 12.30 9.71
N ARG A 111 -20.84 11.71 8.94
CA ARG A 111 -19.53 12.29 8.63
C ARG A 111 -19.55 13.29 7.46
N ARG A 112 -20.68 13.41 6.76
CA ARG A 112 -20.89 14.37 5.68
C ARG A 112 -22.02 15.32 6.02
N SER A 113 -21.79 16.61 5.85
CA SER A 113 -22.78 17.66 6.11
C SER A 113 -23.91 17.73 5.08
N ALA A 114 -23.72 17.13 3.89
CA ALA A 114 -24.74 17.15 2.85
C ALA A 114 -25.74 15.98 3.05
N PRO A 115 -27.06 16.23 3.01
CA PRO A 115 -28.04 15.17 3.04
C PRO A 115 -27.92 14.27 1.80
N ALA A 116 -28.33 13.01 1.94
CA ALA A 116 -28.39 12.08 0.82
C ALA A 116 -29.39 12.58 -0.22
N ALA A 117 -28.94 12.84 -1.44
CA ALA A 117 -29.82 12.88 -2.59
C ALA A 117 -30.18 11.44 -2.93
N ARG A 118 -31.35 10.96 -2.49
CA ARG A 118 -31.84 9.62 -2.84
C ARG A 118 -32.39 9.67 -4.26
N SER A 119 -31.58 9.29 -5.22
CA SER A 119 -31.99 9.01 -6.60
C SER A 119 -32.09 7.52 -6.91
N ASP A 120 -31.71 6.68 -5.96
CA ASP A 120 -31.63 5.23 -6.09
C ASP A 120 -32.92 4.49 -5.68
N TYR A 121 -33.87 5.19 -5.09
CA TYR A 121 -35.15 4.64 -4.68
C TYR A 121 -36.32 5.59 -5.04
N GLU A 122 -37.20 5.11 -5.87
CA GLU A 122 -38.50 5.73 -6.16
C GLU A 122 -39.60 4.92 -5.46
N ALA A 123 -40.33 5.57 -4.54
CA ALA A 123 -41.41 4.90 -3.83
C ALA A 123 -42.51 4.54 -4.80
N TRP A 124 -42.91 3.26 -4.79
CA TRP A 124 -44.08 2.83 -5.56
C TRP A 124 -45.33 3.53 -5.03
N THR A 125 -46.15 4.07 -5.92
CA THR A 125 -47.46 4.65 -5.62
C THR A 125 -48.53 3.80 -6.32
N PRO A 126 -49.57 3.34 -5.59
CA PRO A 126 -50.69 2.62 -6.23
C PRO A 126 -51.44 3.56 -7.20
N GLU A 127 -51.80 3.03 -8.36
CA GLU A 127 -52.69 3.70 -9.31
C GLU A 127 -54.13 3.72 -8.81
#